data_38625f124bcfb44982976c7a59893d6d
#
_entry.id   38625f124bcfb44982976c7a59893d6d
#
_cell.length_a   1.000
_cell.length_b   1.000
_cell.length_c   1.000
_cell.angle_alpha   90.00
_cell.angle_beta   90.00
_cell.angle_gamma   90.00
#
_symmetry.space_group_name_H-M   'P 1'
#
loop_
_entity.id
_entity.type
_entity.pdbx_description
1 polymer ?
#
loop_
_entity_poly.entity_id
_entity_poly.type
_entity_poly.pdbx_seq_one_letter_code
_entity_poly.pdbx_strand_id
1 'polypeptide(L)'
;MFSCLVAPTGNIVRSGAYRGTRGSELLEQELLKRLANERFIPAVHNHQPVIAIFYGTVRFAVVNGKPRLRIFAKQQLDQLDKESDFIDPQPYVGQDSKFTGLHYPDTGSQVAVTGVVELALNVDARGNLQSMQVLSEEPPLLGFGDAAISDFTGAKFIPAFRNGQPVESTVKIPVYYKPSS
;
A
#
# COMPACT_ATOMS: atom_id res chain seq x y z
N MET A 1 2.95 -9.40 1.88
CA MET A 1 2.83 -7.94 1.73
C MET A 1 1.59 -7.45 2.45
N PHE A 2 1.52 -6.18 2.83
CA PHE A 2 0.35 -5.59 3.49
C PHE A 2 0.19 -4.12 3.11
N SER A 3 -0.99 -3.57 3.33
CA SER A 3 -1.26 -2.14 3.27
C SER A 3 -2.03 -1.68 4.50
N CYS A 4 -1.82 -0.41 4.88
CA CYS A 4 -2.53 0.24 5.96
C CYS A 4 -3.00 1.63 5.52
N LEU A 5 -4.28 1.93 5.69
CA LEU A 5 -4.78 3.30 5.65
C LEU A 5 -4.53 3.91 7.02
N VAL A 6 -3.65 4.91 7.08
CA VAL A 6 -3.21 5.56 8.32
C VAL A 6 -3.86 6.94 8.42
N ALA A 7 -4.54 7.19 9.54
CA ALA A 7 -5.17 8.48 9.84
C ALA A 7 -4.13 9.53 10.25
N PRO A 8 -4.48 10.84 10.24
CA PRO A 8 -3.62 11.92 10.72
C PRO A 8 -3.19 11.77 12.19
N THR A 9 -3.92 11.00 12.97
CA THR A 9 -3.59 10.66 14.36
C THR A 9 -2.56 9.53 14.47
N GLY A 10 -2.19 8.90 13.36
CA GLY A 10 -1.34 7.71 13.33
C GLY A 10 -2.07 6.39 13.56
N ASN A 11 -3.38 6.42 13.80
CA ASN A 11 -4.18 5.20 13.95
C ASN A 11 -4.39 4.54 12.59
N ILE A 12 -4.42 3.20 12.58
CA ILE A 12 -4.79 2.44 11.40
C ILE A 12 -6.31 2.40 11.28
N VAL A 13 -6.83 2.95 10.18
CA VAL A 13 -8.26 2.93 9.87
C VAL A 13 -8.66 1.59 9.23
N ARG A 14 -7.79 1.08 8.36
CA ARG A 14 -7.98 -0.20 7.66
C ARG A 14 -6.63 -0.81 7.32
N SER A 15 -6.53 -2.12 7.42
CA SER A 15 -5.36 -2.88 6.99
C SER A 15 -5.78 -4.10 6.17
N GLY A 16 -4.88 -4.58 5.31
CA GLY A 16 -5.05 -5.79 4.53
C GLY A 16 -3.72 -6.47 4.28
N ALA A 17 -3.71 -7.79 4.28
CA ALA A 17 -2.60 -8.62 3.84
C ALA A 17 -2.93 -9.21 2.47
N TYR A 18 -1.92 -9.35 1.62
CA TYR A 18 -2.05 -9.86 0.26
C TYR A 18 -0.75 -10.54 -0.19
N ARG A 19 -0.85 -11.43 -1.19
CA ARG A 19 0.27 -12.24 -1.69
C ARG A 19 0.99 -13.02 -0.61
N GLY A 20 0.23 -13.63 0.30
CA GLY A 20 0.74 -14.63 1.20
C GLY A 20 1.16 -15.90 0.45
N THR A 21 2.10 -16.63 1.00
CA THR A 21 2.41 -17.99 0.56
C THR A 21 1.37 -18.96 1.11
N ARG A 22 1.09 -20.05 0.38
CA ARG A 22 0.20 -21.10 0.87
C ARG A 22 0.66 -21.56 2.27
N GLY A 23 -0.25 -21.56 3.23
CA GLY A 23 0.04 -21.90 4.63
C GLY A 23 0.46 -20.71 5.50
N SER A 24 0.43 -19.46 4.98
CA SER A 24 0.74 -18.25 5.75
C SER A 24 -0.48 -17.61 6.43
N GLU A 25 -1.67 -18.20 6.30
CA GLU A 25 -2.94 -17.61 6.71
C GLU A 25 -2.96 -17.24 8.21
N LEU A 26 -2.42 -18.11 9.08
CA LEU A 26 -2.31 -17.82 10.51
C LEU A 26 -1.33 -16.67 10.80
N LEU A 27 -0.25 -16.58 10.04
CA LEU A 27 0.74 -15.50 10.18
C LEU A 27 0.15 -14.16 9.70
N GLU A 28 -0.66 -14.17 8.66
CA GLU A 28 -1.38 -13.00 8.17
C GLU A 28 -2.41 -12.51 9.18
N GLN A 29 -3.17 -13.41 9.78
CA GLN A 29 -4.11 -13.08 10.85
C GLN A 29 -3.39 -12.44 12.05
N GLU A 30 -2.26 -13.00 12.47
CA GLU A 30 -1.45 -12.45 13.55
C GLU A 30 -0.88 -11.07 13.20
N LEU A 31 -0.42 -10.87 11.94
CA LEU A 31 0.00 -9.56 11.44
C LEU A 31 -1.13 -8.54 11.55
N LEU A 32 -2.31 -8.84 11.00
CA LEU A 32 -3.46 -7.93 11.01
C LEU A 32 -3.92 -7.59 12.43
N LYS A 33 -3.90 -8.58 13.34
CA LYS A 33 -4.20 -8.38 14.75
C LYS A 33 -3.21 -7.44 15.43
N ARG A 34 -1.92 -7.54 15.14
CA ARG A 34 -0.91 -6.62 15.65
C ARG A 34 -1.08 -5.23 15.07
N LEU A 35 -1.23 -5.12 13.76
CA LEU A 35 -1.44 -3.83 13.10
C LEU A 35 -2.65 -3.07 13.65
N ALA A 36 -3.74 -3.77 14.00
CA ALA A 36 -4.93 -3.14 14.57
C ALA A 36 -4.68 -2.41 15.90
N ASN A 37 -3.63 -2.76 16.63
CA ASN A 37 -3.28 -2.16 17.92
C ASN A 37 -2.06 -1.24 17.87
N GLU A 38 -1.45 -1.08 16.69
CA GLU A 38 -0.25 -0.25 16.52
C GLU A 38 -0.60 1.17 16.08
N ARG A 39 0.33 2.08 16.35
CA ARG A 39 0.28 3.46 15.86
C ARG A 39 1.47 3.74 14.99
N PHE A 40 1.19 4.33 13.83
CA PHE A 40 2.21 4.80 12.91
C PHE A 40 2.51 6.28 13.15
N ILE A 41 3.71 6.71 12.79
CA ILE A 41 3.98 8.13 12.58
C ILE A 41 3.15 8.54 11.37
N PRO A 42 2.24 9.52 11.48
CA PRO A 42 1.40 9.92 10.36
C PRO A 42 2.24 10.54 9.23
N ALA A 43 1.80 10.36 8.01
CA ALA A 43 2.36 11.08 6.88
C ALA A 43 2.09 12.58 7.03
N VAL A 44 3.06 13.41 6.66
CA VAL A 44 2.96 14.87 6.76
C VAL A 44 3.13 15.47 5.36
N HIS A 45 2.17 16.31 4.97
CA HIS A 45 2.22 17.09 3.75
C HIS A 45 1.97 18.56 4.10
N ASN A 46 2.81 19.49 3.61
CA ASN A 46 2.73 20.92 3.92
C ASN A 46 2.57 21.22 5.43
N HIS A 47 3.37 20.55 6.26
CA HIS A 47 3.36 20.66 7.73
C HIS A 47 2.06 20.20 8.40
N GLN A 48 1.16 19.53 7.68
CA GLN A 48 -0.08 19.00 8.23
C GLN A 48 -0.09 17.47 8.11
N PRO A 49 -0.51 16.74 9.15
CA PRO A 49 -0.71 15.32 9.05
C PRO A 49 -1.87 14.99 8.10
N VAL A 50 -1.68 14.02 7.22
CA VAL A 50 -2.64 13.61 6.20
C VAL A 50 -2.98 12.14 6.31
N ILE A 51 -4.14 11.75 5.77
CA ILE A 51 -4.48 10.34 5.57
C ILE A 51 -3.62 9.81 4.42
N ALA A 52 -2.90 8.72 4.64
CA ALA A 52 -2.09 8.09 3.60
C ALA A 52 -2.21 6.56 3.62
N ILE A 53 -1.98 5.93 2.47
CA ILE A 53 -1.84 4.47 2.42
C ILE A 53 -0.35 4.15 2.53
N PHE A 54 -0.01 3.45 3.60
CA PHE A 54 1.30 2.84 3.79
C PHE A 54 1.28 1.42 3.23
N TYR A 55 2.26 1.11 2.39
CA TYR A 55 2.49 -0.22 1.87
C TYR A 55 3.76 -0.79 2.48
N GLY A 56 3.78 -2.09 2.73
CA GLY A 56 4.96 -2.73 3.28
C GLY A 56 5.03 -4.24 3.03
N THR A 57 6.17 -4.77 3.37
CA THR A 57 6.42 -6.21 3.38
C THR A 57 6.69 -6.68 4.80
N VAL A 58 6.15 -7.83 5.16
CA VAL A 58 6.48 -8.51 6.42
C VAL A 58 7.23 -9.80 6.12
N ARG A 59 8.31 -10.02 6.84
CA ARG A 59 9.05 -11.28 6.82
C ARG A 59 8.89 -11.95 8.18
N PHE A 60 8.41 -13.18 8.14
CA PHE A 60 8.40 -14.07 9.30
C PHE A 60 9.61 -14.98 9.20
N ALA A 61 10.33 -15.12 10.30
CA ALA A 61 11.51 -15.98 10.38
C ALA A 61 11.61 -16.62 11.75
N VAL A 62 12.29 -17.77 11.85
CA VAL A 62 12.70 -18.35 13.10
C VAL A 62 14.20 -18.14 13.28
N VAL A 63 14.57 -17.40 14.31
CA VAL A 63 15.97 -17.09 14.63
C VAL A 63 16.26 -17.65 16.02
N ASN A 64 17.21 -18.57 16.11
CA ASN A 64 17.57 -19.28 17.36
C ASN A 64 16.34 -19.90 18.05
N GLY A 65 15.48 -20.57 17.28
CA GLY A 65 14.26 -21.22 17.77
C GLY A 65 13.12 -20.27 18.17
N LYS A 66 13.28 -18.96 18.01
CA LYS A 66 12.27 -17.96 18.37
C LYS A 66 11.66 -17.32 17.12
N PRO A 67 10.32 -17.18 17.04
CA PRO A 67 9.68 -16.50 15.94
C PRO A 67 10.03 -15.01 15.95
N ARG A 68 10.34 -14.47 14.78
CA ARG A 68 10.63 -13.05 14.56
C ARG A 68 9.76 -12.54 13.43
N LEU A 69 9.21 -11.35 13.62
CA LEU A 69 8.49 -10.60 12.62
C LEU A 69 9.26 -9.32 12.34
N ARG A 70 9.56 -9.05 11.07
CA ARG A 70 10.19 -7.80 10.63
C ARG A 70 9.29 -7.14 9.60
N ILE A 71 9.06 -5.85 9.77
CA ILE A 71 8.27 -5.02 8.87
C ILE A 71 9.23 -4.12 8.09
N PHE A 72 9.00 -4.02 6.80
CA PHE A 72 9.79 -3.20 5.88
C PHE A 72 8.85 -2.22 5.16
N ALA A 73 9.25 -0.97 5.04
CA ALA A 73 8.57 0.06 4.25
C ALA A 73 8.84 -0.06 2.74
N LYS A 74 9.11 -1.28 2.27
CA LYS A 74 9.46 -1.63 0.90
C LYS A 74 8.58 -2.78 0.44
N GLN A 75 8.24 -2.78 -0.83
CA GLN A 75 7.38 -3.82 -1.40
C GLN A 75 8.15 -4.83 -2.24
N GLN A 76 9.25 -4.42 -2.86
CA GLN A 76 10.05 -5.30 -3.71
C GLN A 76 10.93 -6.19 -2.85
N LEU A 77 10.71 -7.51 -2.92
CA LEU A 77 11.43 -8.49 -2.11
C LEU A 77 12.94 -8.47 -2.34
N ASP A 78 13.37 -8.21 -3.59
CA ASP A 78 14.78 -8.11 -3.95
C ASP A 78 15.47 -6.84 -3.40
N GLN A 79 14.70 -5.86 -2.96
CA GLN A 79 15.19 -4.64 -2.33
C GLN A 79 15.28 -4.71 -0.81
N LEU A 80 14.66 -5.73 -0.18
CA LEU A 80 14.60 -5.81 1.28
C LEU A 80 15.96 -5.93 1.95
N ASP A 81 16.91 -6.56 1.27
CA ASP A 81 18.25 -6.80 1.81
C ASP A 81 19.31 -5.80 1.29
N LYS A 82 18.95 -4.95 0.30
CA LYS A 82 19.88 -4.03 -0.36
C LYS A 82 19.93 -2.63 0.21
N GLU A 83 18.80 -2.12 0.71
CA GLU A 83 18.71 -0.76 1.20
C GLU A 83 17.88 -0.71 2.49
N SER A 84 18.44 -0.17 3.56
CA SER A 84 17.79 -0.11 4.87
C SER A 84 16.88 1.09 5.06
N ASP A 85 17.13 2.18 4.33
CA ASP A 85 16.51 3.48 4.56
C ASP A 85 15.62 3.99 3.40
N PHE A 86 15.32 3.14 2.42
CA PHE A 86 14.39 3.46 1.34
C PHE A 86 12.94 3.26 1.82
N ILE A 87 12.09 4.27 1.57
CA ILE A 87 10.65 4.25 1.81
C ILE A 87 9.94 4.47 0.47
N ASP A 88 9.02 3.58 0.11
CA ASP A 88 8.21 3.72 -1.10
C ASP A 88 7.26 4.93 -1.04
N PRO A 89 6.87 5.53 -2.17
CA PRO A 89 5.92 6.63 -2.20
C PRO A 89 4.54 6.19 -1.70
N GLN A 90 3.83 7.10 -1.05
CA GLN A 90 2.55 6.83 -0.40
C GLN A 90 1.47 7.78 -0.93
N PRO A 91 0.37 7.27 -1.54
CA PRO A 91 -0.74 8.12 -1.92
C PRO A 91 -1.41 8.69 -0.67
N TYR A 92 -1.79 9.97 -0.71
CA TYR A 92 -2.46 10.62 0.39
C TYR A 92 -3.76 11.32 -0.02
N VAL A 93 -4.65 11.47 0.94
CA VAL A 93 -5.88 12.25 0.80
C VAL A 93 -5.60 13.67 1.27
N GLY A 94 -5.79 14.65 0.39
CA GLY A 94 -5.53 16.06 0.68
C GLY A 94 -6.20 16.98 -0.33
N GLN A 95 -6.21 18.29 -0.07
CA GLN A 95 -6.89 19.28 -0.92
C GLN A 95 -6.29 19.37 -2.33
N ASP A 96 -5.00 19.10 -2.48
CA ASP A 96 -4.26 19.13 -3.73
C ASP A 96 -4.13 17.75 -4.40
N SER A 97 -4.70 16.71 -3.79
CA SER A 97 -4.75 15.34 -4.32
C SER A 97 -6.17 14.99 -4.75
N LYS A 98 -6.33 14.40 -5.93
CA LYS A 98 -7.62 13.84 -6.35
C LYS A 98 -7.88 12.44 -5.77
N PHE A 99 -6.90 11.87 -5.08
CA PHE A 99 -7.09 10.60 -4.41
C PHE A 99 -8.02 10.75 -3.20
N THR A 100 -9.17 10.07 -3.23
CA THR A 100 -10.17 10.09 -2.15
C THR A 100 -10.30 8.77 -1.41
N GLY A 101 -9.55 7.77 -1.85
CA GLY A 101 -9.61 6.40 -1.36
C GLY A 101 -9.77 5.40 -2.50
N LEU A 102 -10.03 4.16 -2.15
CA LEU A 102 -10.27 3.08 -3.11
C LEU A 102 -11.77 2.84 -3.26
N HIS A 103 -12.28 2.89 -4.50
CA HIS A 103 -13.68 2.71 -4.83
C HIS A 103 -13.89 1.36 -5.51
N TYR A 104 -14.68 0.53 -4.86
CA TYR A 104 -14.99 -0.81 -5.35
C TYR A 104 -15.81 -0.73 -6.65
N PRO A 105 -15.41 -1.43 -7.76
CA PRO A 105 -16.10 -1.32 -9.03
C PRO A 105 -17.50 -1.95 -9.00
N ASP A 106 -18.45 -1.34 -9.73
CA ASP A 106 -19.85 -1.81 -9.79
C ASP A 106 -19.97 -3.23 -10.36
N THR A 107 -19.17 -3.55 -11.38
CA THR A 107 -19.10 -4.89 -11.97
C THR A 107 -18.65 -5.94 -10.97
N GLY A 108 -17.67 -5.64 -10.14
CA GLY A 108 -17.22 -6.50 -9.05
C GLY A 108 -18.28 -6.66 -7.95
N SER A 109 -19.14 -5.65 -7.72
CA SER A 109 -20.20 -5.67 -6.71
C SER A 109 -21.25 -6.76 -6.98
N GLN A 110 -21.48 -7.11 -8.24
CA GLN A 110 -22.47 -8.14 -8.62
C GLN A 110 -22.05 -9.55 -8.18
N VAL A 111 -20.74 -9.80 -8.04
CA VAL A 111 -20.18 -11.11 -7.66
C VAL A 111 -19.55 -11.09 -6.26
N ALA A 112 -19.48 -9.93 -5.60
CA ALA A 112 -18.98 -9.74 -4.24
C ALA A 112 -17.62 -10.41 -3.97
N VAL A 113 -16.70 -10.32 -4.94
CA VAL A 113 -15.37 -10.93 -4.84
C VAL A 113 -14.31 -9.89 -4.48
N THR A 114 -13.30 -10.32 -3.80
CA THR A 114 -12.10 -9.51 -3.55
C THR A 114 -11.29 -9.36 -4.84
N GLY A 115 -10.83 -8.13 -5.12
CA GLY A 115 -9.97 -7.84 -6.27
C GLY A 115 -8.58 -7.36 -5.85
N VAL A 116 -7.58 -7.75 -6.64
CA VAL A 116 -6.21 -7.24 -6.50
C VAL A 116 -5.75 -6.73 -7.85
N VAL A 117 -5.27 -5.48 -7.88
CA VAL A 117 -4.67 -4.87 -9.08
C VAL A 117 -3.22 -4.55 -8.77
N GLU A 118 -2.31 -4.98 -9.61
CA GLU A 118 -0.93 -4.52 -9.54
C GLU A 118 -0.73 -3.31 -10.47
N LEU A 119 -0.36 -2.18 -9.88
CA LEU A 119 -0.04 -0.96 -10.61
C LEU A 119 1.46 -0.71 -10.61
N ALA A 120 2.03 -0.40 -11.77
CA ALA A 120 3.33 0.28 -11.85
C ALA A 120 3.08 1.78 -11.85
N LEU A 121 3.73 2.50 -10.95
CA LEU A 121 3.62 3.95 -10.79
C LEU A 121 5.01 4.57 -10.89
N ASN A 122 5.15 5.67 -11.65
CA ASN A 122 6.31 6.55 -11.56
C ASN A 122 5.89 7.82 -10.82
N VAL A 123 6.58 8.12 -9.72
CA VAL A 123 6.31 9.28 -8.86
C VAL A 123 7.58 10.11 -8.75
N ASP A 124 7.50 11.40 -9.07
CA ASP A 124 8.64 12.30 -8.98
C ASP A 124 8.99 12.66 -7.52
N ALA A 125 10.13 13.30 -7.31
CA ALA A 125 10.60 13.73 -5.99
C ALA A 125 9.71 14.80 -5.32
N ARG A 126 8.70 15.33 -6.03
CA ARG A 126 7.70 16.26 -5.50
C ARG A 126 6.38 15.57 -5.17
N GLY A 127 6.30 14.25 -5.39
CA GLY A 127 5.08 13.46 -5.15
C GLY A 127 4.06 13.54 -6.29
N ASN A 128 4.42 14.00 -7.49
CA ASN A 128 3.52 13.98 -8.62
C ASN A 128 3.58 12.64 -9.33
N LEU A 129 2.40 12.08 -9.63
CA LEU A 129 2.28 10.90 -10.49
C LEU A 129 2.62 11.26 -11.92
N GLN A 130 3.68 10.68 -12.49
CA GLN A 130 4.16 10.92 -13.85
C GLN A 130 3.57 9.91 -14.83
N SER A 131 3.46 8.66 -14.42
CA SER A 131 2.87 7.59 -15.24
C SER A 131 2.27 6.50 -14.36
N MET A 132 1.31 5.78 -14.93
CA MET A 132 0.61 4.68 -14.29
C MET A 132 0.28 3.61 -15.32
N GLN A 133 0.47 2.34 -14.94
CA GLN A 133 0.13 1.18 -15.78
C GLN A 133 -0.41 0.05 -14.92
N VAL A 134 -1.53 -0.55 -15.34
CA VAL A 134 -2.02 -1.81 -14.79
C VAL A 134 -1.13 -2.94 -15.31
N LEU A 135 -0.49 -3.67 -14.41
CA LEU A 135 0.32 -4.85 -14.74
C LEU A 135 -0.50 -6.14 -14.70
N SER A 136 -1.42 -6.24 -13.76
CA SER A 136 -2.33 -7.39 -13.62
C SER A 136 -3.59 -7.00 -12.87
N GLU A 137 -4.67 -7.71 -13.14
CA GLU A 137 -5.95 -7.64 -12.44
C GLU A 137 -6.39 -9.06 -12.09
N GLU A 138 -6.79 -9.30 -10.85
CA GLU A 138 -7.26 -10.61 -10.38
C GLU A 138 -8.46 -10.44 -9.44
N PRO A 139 -9.63 -11.07 -9.72
CA PRO A 139 -9.96 -11.76 -10.97
C PRO A 139 -10.00 -10.83 -12.18
N PRO A 140 -9.70 -11.33 -13.40
CA PRO A 140 -9.70 -10.50 -14.60
C PRO A 140 -11.12 -10.12 -15.03
N LEU A 141 -11.24 -9.01 -15.78
CA LEU A 141 -12.48 -8.56 -16.45
C LEU A 141 -13.61 -8.15 -15.48
N LEU A 142 -13.30 -7.82 -14.23
CA LEU A 142 -14.29 -7.34 -13.27
C LEU A 142 -14.17 -5.82 -13.01
N GLY A 143 -13.35 -5.11 -13.80
CA GLY A 143 -13.23 -3.65 -13.75
C GLY A 143 -12.38 -3.13 -12.59
N PHE A 144 -11.65 -3.99 -11.87
CA PHE A 144 -10.75 -3.56 -10.82
C PHE A 144 -9.58 -2.72 -11.35
N GLY A 145 -9.08 -3.08 -12.56
CA GLY A 145 -8.04 -2.31 -13.24
C GLY A 145 -8.48 -0.90 -13.57
N ASP A 146 -9.69 -0.74 -14.13
CA ASP A 146 -10.27 0.56 -14.46
C ASP A 146 -10.56 1.36 -13.20
N ALA A 147 -11.06 0.73 -12.13
CA ALA A 147 -11.26 1.37 -10.84
C ALA A 147 -9.93 1.89 -10.28
N ALA A 148 -8.86 1.10 -10.35
CA ALA A 148 -7.54 1.51 -9.89
C ALA A 148 -6.99 2.69 -10.70
N ILE A 149 -7.13 2.68 -12.02
CA ILE A 149 -6.76 3.84 -12.86
C ILE A 149 -7.56 5.08 -12.45
N SER A 150 -8.86 4.95 -12.26
CA SER A 150 -9.73 6.06 -11.84
C SER A 150 -9.32 6.61 -10.48
N ASP A 151 -9.13 5.74 -9.47
CA ASP A 151 -8.76 6.13 -8.11
C ASP A 151 -7.43 6.87 -8.04
N PHE A 152 -6.45 6.46 -8.84
CA PHE A 152 -5.12 7.07 -8.82
C PHE A 152 -4.94 8.21 -9.82
N THR A 153 -5.88 8.45 -10.73
CA THR A 153 -5.79 9.56 -11.68
C THR A 153 -5.81 10.91 -10.96
N GLY A 154 -4.68 11.64 -11.05
CA GLY A 154 -4.48 12.91 -10.36
C GLY A 154 -4.20 12.76 -8.85
N ALA A 155 -3.89 11.54 -8.40
CA ALA A 155 -3.38 11.31 -7.05
C ALA A 155 -2.06 12.04 -6.83
N LYS A 156 -1.86 12.53 -5.62
CA LYS A 156 -0.58 13.02 -5.10
C LYS A 156 -0.03 12.04 -4.10
N PHE A 157 1.29 12.04 -3.96
CA PHE A 157 2.03 11.13 -3.10
C PHE A 157 2.93 11.90 -2.16
N ILE A 158 3.11 11.39 -0.95
CA ILE A 158 4.36 11.62 -0.23
C ILE A 158 5.43 10.91 -1.08
N PRO A 159 6.48 11.60 -1.56
CA PRO A 159 7.45 10.99 -2.46
C PRO A 159 8.21 9.84 -1.80
N ALA A 160 8.90 9.05 -2.59
CA ALA A 160 9.87 8.10 -2.04
C ALA A 160 11.01 8.85 -1.35
N PHE A 161 11.53 8.26 -0.29
CA PHE A 161 12.70 8.78 0.43
C PHE A 161 13.85 7.79 0.38
N ARG A 162 15.04 8.32 0.13
CA ARG A 162 16.31 7.59 0.20
C ARG A 162 17.30 8.41 1.02
N ASN A 163 17.85 7.82 2.07
CA ASN A 163 18.75 8.55 3.01
C ASN A 163 18.14 9.88 3.49
N GLY A 164 16.83 9.88 3.78
CA GLY A 164 16.10 11.07 4.23
C GLY A 164 15.87 12.14 3.15
N GLN A 165 16.23 11.91 1.90
CA GLN A 165 16.00 12.82 0.78
C GLN A 165 14.88 12.33 -0.12
N PRO A 166 13.97 13.22 -0.59
CA PRO A 166 12.95 12.83 -1.54
C PRO A 166 13.57 12.50 -2.91
N VAL A 167 13.14 11.39 -3.49
CA VAL A 167 13.65 10.91 -4.79
C VAL A 167 12.49 10.50 -5.70
N GLU A 168 12.74 10.59 -7.02
CA GLU A 168 11.88 9.93 -8.00
C GLU A 168 11.97 8.42 -7.84
N SER A 169 10.84 7.74 -7.99
CA SER A 169 10.77 6.29 -7.85
C SER A 169 9.73 5.68 -8.76
N THR A 170 10.11 4.55 -9.38
CA THR A 170 9.16 3.65 -10.03
C THR A 170 8.87 2.49 -9.10
N VAL A 171 7.62 2.35 -8.71
CA VAL A 171 7.17 1.32 -7.76
C VAL A 171 6.03 0.50 -8.33
N LYS A 172 5.92 -0.74 -7.85
CA LYS A 172 4.78 -1.61 -8.11
C LYS A 172 3.98 -1.71 -6.83
N ILE A 173 2.77 -1.17 -6.83
CA ILE A 173 1.87 -1.27 -5.69
C ILE A 173 0.72 -2.23 -5.99
N PRO A 174 0.33 -3.08 -5.05
CA PRO A 174 -0.90 -3.82 -5.13
C PRO A 174 -2.04 -3.00 -4.53
N VAL A 175 -3.09 -2.82 -5.28
CA VAL A 175 -4.33 -2.20 -4.85
C VAL A 175 -5.33 -3.30 -4.52
N TYR A 176 -5.85 -3.28 -3.30
CA TYR A 176 -6.70 -4.33 -2.78
C TYR A 176 -8.12 -3.83 -2.58
N TYR A 177 -9.06 -4.40 -3.33
CA TYR A 177 -10.47 -4.09 -3.28
C TYR A 177 -11.24 -5.16 -2.48
N LYS A 178 -11.97 -4.72 -1.48
CA LYS A 178 -12.88 -5.58 -0.71
C LYS A 178 -14.31 -5.15 -0.95
N PRO A 179 -15.26 -6.09 -1.16
CA PRO A 179 -16.67 -5.73 -1.19
C PRO A 179 -17.07 -5.10 0.15
N SER A 180 -17.98 -4.13 0.09
CA SER A 180 -18.61 -3.60 1.30
C SER A 180 -19.45 -4.70 1.94
N SER A 181 -19.20 -4.98 3.21
CA SER A 181 -20.00 -5.90 4.03
C SER A 181 -21.33 -5.26 4.39
#